data_3fb8addebe57ddb3d2b33e6b37c50d7c
#
_entry.id   3fb8addebe57ddb3d2b33e6b37c50d7c
#
_cell.length_a   1.000
_cell.length_b   1.000
_cell.length_c   1.000
_cell.angle_alpha   90.00
_cell.angle_beta   90.00
_cell.angle_gamma   90.00
#
_symmetry.space_group_name_H-M   'P 1'
#
loop_
_entity.id
_entity.type
_entity.pdbx_description
1 polymer ?
#
loop_
_entity_poly.entity_id
_entity_poly.type
_entity_poly.pdbx_seq_one_letter_code
_entity_poly.pdbx_strand_id
1 'polypeptide(L)' 'MTDKSLLTKEQVAELIGITPSQVLKLRRLHPSPLPGINVSAGARPSWRWRPSVVQTFLRNRSAS' A
#
# COMPACT_ATOMS: atom_id res chain seq x y z
N MET A 1 -0.09 -5.24 18.07
CA MET A 1 -0.20 -6.48 17.41
C MET A 1 -0.76 -6.42 16.03
N THR A 2 -1.32 -5.34 15.68
CA THR A 2 -1.91 -5.18 14.37
C THR A 2 -0.91 -5.11 13.25
N ASP A 3 0.31 -4.77 13.57
CA ASP A 3 1.32 -4.58 12.53
C ASP A 3 1.72 -5.87 11.86
N LYS A 4 1.45 -6.99 12.50
CA LYS A 4 1.78 -8.24 11.87
C LYS A 4 0.90 -8.53 10.69
N SER A 5 -0.13 -7.74 10.48
CA SER A 5 -1.05 -7.93 9.37
C SER A 5 -0.77 -6.97 8.24
N LEU A 6 0.48 -6.81 7.87
CA LEU A 6 0.83 -6.00 6.73
C LEU A 6 0.16 -6.55 5.47
N LEU A 7 -0.28 -5.64 4.62
CA LEU A 7 -1.04 -6.00 3.43
C LEU A 7 -0.11 -6.12 2.22
N THR A 8 -0.41 -7.09 1.37
CA THR A 8 0.30 -7.22 0.11
C THR A 8 -0.29 -6.26 -0.92
N LYS A 9 0.42 -6.09 -2.04
CA LYS A 9 -0.09 -5.22 -3.09
C LYS A 9 -1.43 -5.70 -3.63
N GLU A 10 -1.59 -7.01 -3.70
CA GLU A 10 -2.85 -7.57 -4.16
C GLU A 10 -3.98 -7.27 -3.19
N GLN A 11 -3.71 -7.38 -1.90
CA GLN A 11 -4.72 -7.09 -0.91
C GLN A 11 -5.08 -5.61 -0.91
N VAL A 12 -4.08 -4.75 -1.03
CA VAL A 12 -4.33 -3.31 -1.10
C VAL A 12 -5.14 -2.95 -2.33
N ALA A 13 -4.78 -3.54 -3.47
CA ALA A 13 -5.49 -3.28 -4.71
C ALA A 13 -6.95 -3.67 -4.60
N GLU A 14 -7.21 -4.80 -3.97
CA GLU A 14 -8.58 -5.28 -3.80
C GLU A 14 -9.38 -4.35 -2.90
N LEU A 15 -8.77 -3.89 -1.82
CA LEU A 15 -9.44 -2.99 -0.89
C LEU A 15 -9.78 -1.65 -1.53
N ILE A 16 -8.88 -1.16 -2.37
CA ILE A 16 -9.05 0.14 -3.00
C ILE A 16 -9.88 0.04 -4.28
N GLY A 17 -9.84 -1.11 -4.93
CA GLY A 17 -10.56 -1.30 -6.17
C GLY A 17 -9.73 -0.96 -7.41
N ILE A 18 -8.43 -1.19 -7.32
CA ILE A 18 -7.52 -0.94 -8.44
C ILE A 18 -6.66 -2.18 -8.66
N THR A 19 -5.79 -2.10 -9.65
CA THR A 19 -4.89 -3.21 -9.94
C THR A 19 -3.64 -3.14 -9.07
N PRO A 20 -2.95 -4.27 -8.83
CA PRO A 20 -1.69 -4.24 -8.10
C PRO A 20 -0.64 -3.35 -8.76
N SER A 21 -0.65 -3.28 -10.08
CA SER A 21 0.28 -2.41 -10.79
C SER A 21 0.07 -0.95 -10.40
N GLN A 22 -1.18 -0.55 -10.23
CA GLN A 22 -1.49 0.81 -9.83
C GLN A 22 -1.06 1.08 -8.40
N VAL A 23 -1.15 0.08 -7.53
CA VAL A 23 -0.66 0.23 -6.16
C VAL A 23 0.83 0.57 -6.18
N LEU A 24 1.61 -0.14 -6.97
CA LEU A 24 3.03 0.14 -7.09
C LEU A 24 3.29 1.50 -7.69
N LYS A 25 2.47 1.91 -8.64
CA LYS A 25 2.61 3.23 -9.25
C LYS A 25 2.36 4.33 -8.23
N LEU A 26 1.34 4.17 -7.41
CA LEU A 26 1.04 5.15 -6.37
C LEU A 26 2.17 5.25 -5.35
N ARG A 27 2.81 4.11 -5.05
CA ARG A 27 3.94 4.12 -4.13
C ARG A 27 5.09 4.96 -4.65
N ARG A 28 5.26 5.01 -5.96
CA ARG A 28 6.39 5.70 -6.58
C ARG A 28 6.18 7.19 -6.75
N LEU A 29 4.98 7.66 -6.51
CA LEU A 29 4.70 9.09 -6.63
C LEU A 29 5.30 9.89 -5.49
N HIS A 30 5.53 11.16 -5.72
CA HIS A 30 6.06 12.07 -4.71
C HIS A 30 5.20 13.31 -4.63
N PRO A 31 4.60 13.60 -3.48
CA PRO A 31 4.58 12.73 -2.31
C PRO A 31 3.73 11.49 -2.57
N SER A 32 4.10 10.42 -1.95
CA SER A 32 3.38 9.17 -2.17
C SER A 32 2.10 9.13 -1.33
N PRO A 33 0.94 8.98 -1.97
CA PRO A 33 -0.30 8.84 -1.21
C PRO A 33 -0.43 7.48 -0.55
N LEU A 34 0.38 6.53 -0.98
CA LEU A 34 0.28 5.16 -0.48
C LEU A 34 1.68 4.59 -0.27
N PRO A 35 2.42 5.11 0.73
CA PRO A 35 3.79 4.66 0.94
C PRO A 35 3.86 3.21 1.38
N GLY A 36 4.80 2.48 0.79
CA GLY A 36 4.99 1.09 1.11
C GLY A 36 6.22 0.87 1.94
N ILE A 37 6.31 -0.32 2.54
CA ILE A 37 7.44 -0.74 3.32
C ILE A 37 8.14 -1.89 2.61
N ASN A 38 9.44 -1.78 2.44
CA ASN A 38 10.20 -2.87 1.86
C ASN A 38 10.60 -3.82 2.98
N VAL A 39 9.98 -4.99 2.99
CA VAL A 39 10.22 -5.98 4.05
C VAL A 39 11.18 -7.07 3.62
N SER A 40 11.69 -6.99 2.40
CA SER A 40 12.58 -8.00 1.90
C SER A 40 14.02 -7.71 2.31
N ALA A 41 14.73 -8.74 2.72
CA ALA A 41 16.16 -8.62 2.98
C ALA A 41 16.98 -9.20 1.84
N GLY A 42 16.33 -9.70 0.80
CA GLY A 42 17.01 -10.34 -0.31
C GLY A 42 17.14 -9.44 -1.52
N ALA A 43 17.45 -10.05 -2.65
CA ALA A 43 17.66 -9.34 -3.90
C ALA A 43 16.37 -8.77 -4.46
N ARG A 44 15.25 -9.38 -4.15
CA ARG A 44 13.97 -8.94 -4.68
C ARG A 44 13.23 -8.11 -3.65
N PRO A 45 12.79 -6.90 -4.00
CA PRO A 45 12.02 -6.10 -3.07
C PRO A 45 10.64 -6.69 -2.86
N SER A 46 10.22 -6.73 -1.60
CA SER A 46 8.88 -7.18 -1.24
C SER A 46 8.19 -6.02 -0.53
N TRP A 47 7.20 -5.46 -1.18
CA TRP A 47 6.52 -4.31 -0.63
C TRP A 47 5.29 -4.72 0.15
N ARG A 48 5.09 -4.06 1.27
CA ARG A 48 3.92 -4.26 2.12
C ARG A 48 3.38 -2.92 2.55
N TRP A 49 2.13 -2.89 2.93
CA TRP A 49 1.47 -1.65 3.33
C TRP A 49 0.83 -1.84 4.68
N ARG A 50 0.90 -0.80 5.52
CA ARG A 50 0.25 -0.85 6.81
C ARG A 50 -1.25 -0.60 6.63
N PRO A 51 -2.09 -1.32 7.37
CA PRO A 51 -3.54 -1.11 7.25
C PRO A 51 -3.94 0.35 7.51
N SER A 52 -3.28 1.00 8.44
CA SER A 52 -3.60 2.40 8.74
C SER A 52 -3.33 3.32 7.55
N VAL A 53 -2.26 3.04 6.81
CA VAL A 53 -1.92 3.83 5.62
C VAL A 53 -3.01 3.66 4.57
N VAL A 54 -3.45 2.43 4.37
CA VAL A 54 -4.49 2.15 3.38
C VAL A 54 -5.80 2.81 3.78
N GLN A 55 -6.15 2.75 5.05
CA GLN A 55 -7.38 3.36 5.51
C GLN A 55 -7.33 4.87 5.36
N THR A 56 -6.19 5.49 5.63
CA THR A 56 -6.04 6.93 5.44
C THR A 56 -6.20 7.29 3.98
N PHE A 57 -5.63 6.49 3.10
CA PHE A 57 -5.76 6.72 1.66
C PHE A 57 -7.23 6.66 1.24
N LEU A 58 -7.93 5.64 1.72
CA LEU A 58 -9.34 5.48 1.38
C LEU A 58 -10.18 6.63 1.90
N ARG A 59 -9.89 7.08 3.12
CA ARG A 59 -10.61 8.20 3.71
C ARG A 59 -10.40 9.47 2.91
N ASN A 60 -9.16 9.77 2.54
CA ASN A 60 -8.87 10.96 1.77
C ASN A 60 -9.52 10.91 0.40
N ARG A 61 -9.55 9.72 -0.17
CA ARG A 61 -10.16 9.53 -1.48
C ARG A 61 -11.66 9.74 -1.41
N SER A 62 -12.29 9.27 -0.35
CA SER A 62 -13.73 9.41 -0.19
C SER A 62 -14.13 10.85 0.11
N ALA A 63 -13.24 11.60 0.72
CA ALA A 63 -13.54 12.97 1.13
C ALA A 63 -13.50 13.95 -0.04
N SER A 64 -12.92 13.56 -1.14
CA SER A 64 -12.78 14.48 -2.29
C SER A 64 -14.01 14.44 -3.23
#